data_5974cca4bec9d4b77da401cc3c36def7
#
_entry.id   5974cca4bec9d4b77da401cc3c36def7
#
_cell.length_a   1.000
_cell.length_b   1.000
_cell.length_c   1.000
_cell.angle_alpha   90.00
_cell.angle_beta   90.00
_cell.angle_gamma   90.00
#
_symmetry.space_group_name_H-M   'P 1'
#
loop_
_entity.id
_entity.type
_entity.pdbx_description
1 polymer ?
#
loop_
_entity_poly.entity_id
_entity_poly.type
_entity_poly.pdbx_seq_one_letter_code
_entity_poly.pdbx_strand_id
1 'polypeptide(L)'
;MNKQESDILNALLLEPFINQRILAEVSGHSLGVVNRSLKELIKAGYLNEAISPTAKAVSEYKNKTPKRAIILAAGFGMRMVPINTEMPKGLLEVNGEPLIERIIKQLHEVGIQEIYVVVGFMKEKYEYLMDEYGVELVINPDYASKNNLHSLKLVKEHLENAYIVPCDIWCDRNPFHRHELYSWYMVSDLVENESNVRVNRKMELVTVPENAGGNAMVGISYLIKEDADTVSNRIEELCKKPQYDGSFWEEALYKKDRMIVTARVVHSADVVEINTYEQLREIDSDSNQLKTDAIRLICKALCAKPEDVTDITVLKKGMTNRSFLFTCKDKKYIMRIPGEGTDQLINRRQEAAVYHAIADKNICDDIAYINPENGYKITEFLEGARVCDPTDYEDVKKCMSRLRDFHAMKLKVAHEFDIFGQMEFYETLWDGTPSVYKDYEKTKANVWSLKPYIDAHAGEKILTHIDAVPDNFLFVQKNGKEEIRLIDWEYAGMQDPHVDIAMFCIYSLYNKRQVDRLIAAYFTDGCDDATRIKIYCYIA
;
A
#
# COMPACT_ATOMS: atom_id res chain seq x y z
N MET A 1 5.08 14.59 37.57
CA MET A 1 4.88 13.17 37.97
C MET A 1 5.55 12.33 36.88
N ASN A 2 6.40 11.40 37.24
CA ASN A 2 7.02 10.50 36.28
C ASN A 2 6.15 9.25 36.05
N LYS A 3 6.48 8.41 35.07
CA LYS A 3 5.71 7.22 34.71
C LYS A 3 5.47 6.28 35.92
N GLN A 4 6.50 5.99 36.70
CA GLN A 4 6.39 5.08 37.86
C GLN A 4 5.44 5.64 38.93
N GLU A 5 5.51 6.94 39.19
CA GLU A 5 4.61 7.64 40.11
C GLU A 5 3.16 7.62 39.56
N SER A 6 3.00 7.79 38.25
CA SER A 6 1.68 7.75 37.58
C SER A 6 1.06 6.35 37.65
N ASP A 7 1.82 5.28 37.39
CA ASP A 7 1.35 3.91 37.46
C ASP A 7 0.88 3.54 38.89
N ILE A 8 1.66 3.97 39.90
CA ILE A 8 1.33 3.72 41.30
C ILE A 8 0.11 4.54 41.75
N LEU A 9 0.03 5.81 41.31
CA LEU A 9 -1.15 6.62 41.62
C LEU A 9 -2.40 6.07 40.95
N ASN A 10 -2.28 5.59 39.70
CA ASN A 10 -3.38 4.96 39.00
C ASN A 10 -3.92 3.72 39.70
N ALA A 11 -3.01 2.84 40.15
CA ALA A 11 -3.38 1.66 40.94
C ALA A 11 -4.15 2.04 42.24
N LEU A 12 -3.71 3.11 42.92
CA LEU A 12 -4.34 3.59 44.14
C LEU A 12 -5.68 4.33 43.92
N LEU A 13 -5.90 4.88 42.74
CA LEU A 13 -7.17 5.49 42.37
C LEU A 13 -8.23 4.43 41.99
N LEU A 14 -7.78 3.28 41.51
CA LEU A 14 -8.66 2.16 41.16
C LEU A 14 -9.03 1.30 42.34
N GLU A 15 -8.05 1.01 43.23
CA GLU A 15 -8.23 0.15 44.38
C GLU A 15 -7.61 0.75 45.64
N PRO A 16 -8.26 0.57 46.84
CA PRO A 16 -7.72 1.06 48.09
C PRO A 16 -6.36 0.41 48.41
N PHE A 17 -5.46 1.20 49.00
CA PHE A 17 -4.17 0.71 49.45
C PHE A 17 -4.34 -0.39 50.53
N ILE A 18 -3.76 -1.57 50.27
CA ILE A 18 -3.73 -2.68 51.24
C ILE A 18 -2.31 -2.78 51.85
N ASN A 19 -1.32 -3.03 51.00
CA ASN A 19 0.09 -3.01 51.39
C ASN A 19 0.98 -2.82 50.17
N GLN A 20 2.27 -2.53 50.41
CA GLN A 20 3.23 -2.22 49.32
C GLN A 20 3.56 -3.42 48.41
N ARG A 21 3.39 -4.68 48.89
CA ARG A 21 3.64 -5.87 48.06
C ARG A 21 2.54 -6.05 47.03
N ILE A 22 1.28 -5.91 47.44
CA ILE A 22 0.12 -5.93 46.53
C ILE A 22 0.21 -4.77 45.55
N LEU A 23 0.54 -3.57 46.02
CA LEU A 23 0.71 -2.41 45.13
C LEU A 23 1.86 -2.61 44.13
N ALA A 24 2.95 -3.27 44.52
CA ALA A 24 4.05 -3.64 43.62
C ALA A 24 3.59 -4.62 42.54
N GLU A 25 2.80 -5.62 42.91
CA GLU A 25 2.23 -6.61 42.00
C GLU A 25 1.24 -5.94 40.99
N VAL A 26 0.28 -5.17 41.50
CA VAL A 26 -0.73 -4.48 40.68
C VAL A 26 -0.12 -3.42 39.76
N SER A 27 0.86 -2.63 40.24
CA SER A 27 1.52 -1.60 39.46
C SER A 27 2.63 -2.12 38.52
N GLY A 28 3.01 -3.39 38.64
CA GLY A 28 4.11 -3.98 37.85
C GLY A 28 5.52 -3.45 38.24
N HIS A 29 5.67 -2.83 39.42
CA HIS A 29 6.93 -2.23 39.85
C HIS A 29 7.56 -2.96 41.05
N SER A 30 8.89 -2.83 41.17
CA SER A 30 9.58 -3.37 42.34
C SER A 30 9.21 -2.63 43.63
N LEU A 31 9.28 -3.33 44.80
CA LEU A 31 9.04 -2.73 46.13
C LEU A 31 9.87 -1.45 46.37
N GLY A 32 11.12 -1.40 45.87
CA GLY A 32 11.97 -0.22 45.98
C GLY A 32 11.44 0.98 45.20
N VAL A 33 10.89 0.75 44.02
CA VAL A 33 10.22 1.77 43.20
C VAL A 33 8.95 2.25 43.90
N VAL A 34 8.11 1.34 44.33
CA VAL A 34 6.87 1.65 45.09
C VAL A 34 7.15 2.54 46.28
N ASN A 35 8.11 2.14 47.12
CA ASN A 35 8.48 2.91 48.32
C ASN A 35 8.93 4.34 48.00
N ARG A 36 9.78 4.51 46.99
CA ARG A 36 10.26 5.83 46.55
C ARG A 36 9.11 6.67 46.00
N SER A 37 8.31 6.11 45.10
CA SER A 37 7.21 6.81 44.45
C SER A 37 6.11 7.22 45.44
N LEU A 38 5.77 6.39 46.43
CA LEU A 38 4.83 6.76 47.50
C LEU A 38 5.31 8.01 48.25
N LYS A 39 6.61 8.07 48.59
CA LYS A 39 7.18 9.25 49.28
C LYS A 39 7.09 10.52 48.44
N GLU A 40 7.41 10.43 47.14
CA GLU A 40 7.33 11.57 46.25
C GLU A 40 5.89 12.00 45.98
N LEU A 41 4.93 11.06 45.85
CA LEU A 41 3.51 11.36 45.70
C LEU A 41 2.89 12.03 46.93
N ILE A 42 3.29 11.60 48.16
CA ILE A 42 2.88 12.25 49.41
C ILE A 42 3.49 13.66 49.48
N LYS A 43 4.79 13.80 49.22
CA LYS A 43 5.48 15.10 49.21
C LYS A 43 4.88 16.08 48.17
N ALA A 44 4.46 15.55 47.04
CA ALA A 44 3.80 16.34 45.97
C ALA A 44 2.33 16.64 46.25
N GLY A 45 1.75 16.06 47.33
CA GLY A 45 0.36 16.27 47.74
C GLY A 45 -0.68 15.52 46.91
N TYR A 46 -0.27 14.49 46.16
CA TYR A 46 -1.19 13.58 45.47
C TYR A 46 -1.75 12.49 46.40
N LEU A 47 -0.98 12.11 47.43
CA LEU A 47 -1.40 11.19 48.47
C LEU A 47 -1.33 11.87 49.84
N ASN A 48 -2.21 11.48 50.77
CA ASN A 48 -2.08 11.84 52.15
C ASN A 48 -1.16 10.83 52.93
N GLU A 49 -0.92 11.06 54.22
CA GLU A 49 -0.08 10.19 55.05
C GLU A 49 -0.61 8.76 55.17
N ALA A 50 -1.92 8.56 55.01
CA ALA A 50 -2.56 7.23 54.98
C ALA A 50 -2.51 6.57 53.59
N ILE A 51 -1.71 7.10 52.66
CA ILE A 51 -1.57 6.60 51.27
C ILE A 51 -2.92 6.58 50.52
N SER A 52 -3.80 7.49 50.85
CA SER A 52 -5.07 7.68 50.10
C SER A 52 -4.97 8.85 49.15
N PRO A 53 -5.56 8.75 47.93
CA PRO A 53 -5.58 9.83 46.94
C PRO A 53 -6.26 11.10 47.48
N THR A 54 -5.65 12.24 47.24
CA THR A 54 -6.17 13.57 47.63
C THR A 54 -7.10 14.15 46.55
N ALA A 55 -7.80 15.25 46.86
CA ALA A 55 -8.58 16.00 45.88
C ALA A 55 -7.73 16.45 44.68
N LYS A 56 -6.45 16.76 44.88
CA LYS A 56 -5.50 17.08 43.82
C LYS A 56 -5.30 15.89 42.89
N ALA A 57 -5.12 14.69 43.42
CA ALA A 57 -4.97 13.47 42.62
C ALA A 57 -6.23 13.19 41.78
N VAL A 58 -7.40 13.32 42.39
CA VAL A 58 -8.69 13.11 41.72
C VAL A 58 -8.91 14.16 40.60
N SER A 59 -8.52 15.41 40.82
CA SER A 59 -8.61 16.47 39.79
C SER A 59 -7.67 16.19 38.62
N GLU A 60 -6.41 15.83 38.89
CA GLU A 60 -5.41 15.47 37.87
C GLU A 60 -5.89 14.29 37.02
N TYR A 61 -6.43 13.29 37.67
CA TYR A 61 -7.00 12.10 37.06
C TYR A 61 -8.16 12.42 36.11
N LYS A 62 -9.13 13.26 36.57
CA LYS A 62 -10.25 13.69 35.73
C LYS A 62 -9.81 14.50 34.52
N ASN A 63 -8.79 15.33 34.66
CA ASN A 63 -8.28 16.17 33.58
C ASN A 63 -7.58 15.37 32.47
N LYS A 64 -7.06 14.19 32.81
CA LYS A 64 -6.33 13.29 31.88
C LYS A 64 -7.12 12.05 31.48
N THR A 65 -8.38 11.95 31.88
CA THR A 65 -9.26 10.85 31.46
C THR A 65 -9.44 10.87 29.95
N PRO A 66 -9.34 9.72 29.28
CA PRO A 66 -9.63 9.59 27.86
C PRO A 66 -11.06 10.08 27.54
N LYS A 67 -11.19 10.94 26.54
CA LYS A 67 -12.48 11.54 26.15
C LYS A 67 -12.96 10.98 24.82
N ARG A 68 -12.02 10.68 23.93
CA ARG A 68 -12.32 10.33 22.54
C ARG A 68 -11.31 9.36 21.96
N ALA A 69 -11.63 8.84 20.78
CA ALA A 69 -10.71 8.04 19.97
C ALA A 69 -10.75 8.44 18.51
N ILE A 70 -9.61 8.27 17.84
CA ILE A 70 -9.42 8.47 16.41
C ILE A 70 -8.99 7.13 15.82
N ILE A 71 -9.78 6.59 14.89
CA ILE A 71 -9.47 5.34 14.18
C ILE A 71 -9.01 5.69 12.77
N LEU A 72 -7.80 5.27 12.40
CA LEU A 72 -7.23 5.52 11.07
C LEU A 72 -7.55 4.36 10.13
N ALA A 73 -8.50 4.56 9.21
CA ALA A 73 -9.06 3.56 8.31
C ALA A 73 -9.07 3.98 6.83
N ALA A 74 -8.26 4.97 6.44
CA ALA A 74 -8.31 5.54 5.09
C ALA A 74 -7.50 4.75 4.04
N GLY A 75 -6.56 3.90 4.46
CA GLY A 75 -5.57 3.26 3.59
C GLY A 75 -6.13 2.14 2.71
N PHE A 76 -5.46 1.88 1.58
CA PHE A 76 -5.79 0.81 0.64
C PHE A 76 -5.60 -0.61 1.17
N GLY A 77 -4.77 -0.82 2.18
CA GLY A 77 -4.39 -2.17 2.64
C GLY A 77 -3.76 -3.03 1.55
N MET A 78 -2.84 -2.49 0.75
CA MET A 78 -2.28 -3.13 -0.46
C MET A 78 -1.75 -4.55 -0.21
N ARG A 79 -1.19 -4.83 0.97
CA ARG A 79 -0.66 -6.15 1.34
C ARG A 79 -1.76 -7.21 1.58
N MET A 80 -3.04 -6.80 1.66
CA MET A 80 -4.19 -7.68 1.87
C MET A 80 -4.77 -8.26 0.57
N VAL A 81 -4.09 -8.12 -0.56
CA VAL A 81 -4.54 -8.74 -1.82
C VAL A 81 -4.67 -10.26 -1.64
N PRO A 82 -5.74 -10.89 -2.13
CA PRO A 82 -6.80 -10.30 -2.95
C PRO A 82 -8.02 -9.76 -2.17
N ILE A 83 -8.05 -9.84 -0.85
CA ILE A 83 -9.22 -9.46 -0.01
C ILE A 83 -9.57 -7.97 -0.20
N ASN A 84 -8.57 -7.08 -0.24
CA ASN A 84 -8.78 -5.64 -0.37
C ASN A 84 -9.41 -5.21 -1.71
N THR A 85 -9.63 -6.11 -2.65
CA THR A 85 -10.39 -5.82 -3.87
C THR A 85 -11.90 -5.79 -3.61
N GLU A 86 -12.36 -6.43 -2.55
CA GLU A 86 -13.76 -6.59 -2.20
C GLU A 86 -14.14 -5.90 -0.89
N MET A 87 -13.16 -5.72 0.03
CA MET A 87 -13.40 -5.25 1.38
C MET A 87 -12.25 -4.34 1.87
N PRO A 88 -12.53 -3.18 2.49
CA PRO A 88 -11.48 -2.38 3.10
C PRO A 88 -10.96 -3.05 4.39
N LYS A 89 -9.69 -2.79 4.73
CA LYS A 89 -8.94 -3.51 5.78
C LYS A 89 -9.61 -3.48 7.15
N GLY A 90 -10.20 -2.36 7.54
CA GLY A 90 -10.88 -2.22 8.84
C GLY A 90 -12.15 -3.06 8.98
N LEU A 91 -12.75 -3.51 7.88
CA LEU A 91 -13.94 -4.37 7.87
C LEU A 91 -13.61 -5.86 7.72
N LEU A 92 -12.32 -6.23 7.80
CA LEU A 92 -11.94 -7.64 7.85
C LEU A 92 -12.51 -8.30 9.09
N GLU A 93 -13.17 -9.45 8.88
CA GLU A 93 -13.71 -10.26 9.97
C GLU A 93 -12.65 -11.22 10.51
N VAL A 94 -12.51 -11.23 11.82
CA VAL A 94 -11.72 -12.22 12.56
C VAL A 94 -12.65 -12.88 13.57
N ASN A 95 -12.75 -14.19 13.52
CA ASN A 95 -13.70 -14.97 14.35
C ASN A 95 -15.15 -14.44 14.23
N GLY A 96 -15.54 -13.98 13.03
CA GLY A 96 -16.89 -13.48 12.74
C GLY A 96 -17.18 -12.06 13.23
N GLU A 97 -16.16 -11.28 13.63
CA GLU A 97 -16.30 -9.89 14.08
C GLU A 97 -15.39 -8.97 13.25
N PRO A 98 -15.90 -7.88 12.62
CA PRO A 98 -15.07 -6.90 11.92
C PRO A 98 -14.10 -6.22 12.87
N LEU A 99 -12.83 -6.04 12.43
CA LEU A 99 -11.77 -5.44 13.24
C LEU A 99 -12.17 -4.08 13.82
N ILE A 100 -12.71 -3.20 12.99
CA ILE A 100 -13.10 -1.85 13.43
C ILE A 100 -14.26 -1.86 14.44
N GLU A 101 -15.22 -2.78 14.27
CA GLU A 101 -16.33 -2.91 15.23
C GLU A 101 -15.83 -3.39 16.59
N ARG A 102 -14.91 -4.35 16.60
CA ARG A 102 -14.27 -4.81 17.83
C ARG A 102 -13.56 -3.66 18.54
N ILE A 103 -12.79 -2.84 17.81
CA ILE A 103 -12.12 -1.66 18.38
C ILE A 103 -13.15 -0.69 18.98
N ILE A 104 -14.23 -0.39 18.25
CA ILE A 104 -15.28 0.51 18.72
C ILE A 104 -15.97 -0.03 19.97
N LYS A 105 -16.33 -1.32 20.01
CA LYS A 105 -16.93 -1.97 21.18
C LYS A 105 -16.00 -1.91 22.40
N GLN A 106 -14.72 -2.20 22.22
CA GLN A 106 -13.71 -2.11 23.27
C GLN A 106 -13.54 -0.67 23.81
N LEU A 107 -13.64 0.35 22.96
CA LEU A 107 -13.64 1.75 23.35
C LEU A 107 -14.91 2.11 24.14
N HIS A 108 -16.08 1.65 23.70
CA HIS A 108 -17.36 1.84 24.41
C HIS A 108 -17.36 1.19 25.79
N GLU A 109 -16.78 0.01 25.97
CA GLU A 109 -16.65 -0.70 27.26
C GLU A 109 -15.92 0.15 28.31
N VAL A 110 -14.96 0.96 27.91
CA VAL A 110 -14.22 1.86 28.80
C VAL A 110 -14.83 3.24 28.91
N GLY A 111 -15.99 3.49 28.25
CA GLY A 111 -16.78 4.70 28.38
C GLY A 111 -16.46 5.78 27.36
N ILE A 112 -15.71 5.48 26.29
CA ILE A 112 -15.42 6.42 25.21
C ILE A 112 -16.53 6.32 24.17
N GLN A 113 -17.25 7.44 23.97
CA GLN A 113 -18.37 7.54 23.03
C GLN A 113 -18.07 8.46 21.84
N GLU A 114 -17.14 9.41 21.99
CA GLU A 114 -16.73 10.33 20.93
C GLU A 114 -15.64 9.67 20.10
N ILE A 115 -16.01 9.09 18.95
CA ILE A 115 -15.12 8.30 18.09
C ILE A 115 -15.14 8.88 16.68
N TYR A 116 -13.97 9.26 16.17
CA TYR A 116 -13.75 9.73 14.81
C TYR A 116 -13.10 8.62 13.99
N VAL A 117 -13.70 8.23 12.88
CA VAL A 117 -13.14 7.26 11.94
C VAL A 117 -12.70 7.97 10.67
N VAL A 118 -11.39 8.03 10.43
CA VAL A 118 -10.86 8.65 9.21
C VAL A 118 -10.86 7.61 8.11
N VAL A 119 -11.70 7.81 7.09
CA VAL A 119 -11.93 6.88 5.97
C VAL A 119 -11.46 7.45 4.64
N GLY A 120 -11.20 6.60 3.66
CA GLY A 120 -10.79 7.00 2.31
C GLY A 120 -11.17 5.93 1.29
N PHE A 121 -10.38 4.87 1.20
CA PHE A 121 -10.65 3.75 0.31
C PHE A 121 -11.95 3.01 0.71
N MET A 122 -12.86 2.82 -0.26
CA MET A 122 -14.18 2.19 -0.06
C MET A 122 -14.96 2.79 1.13
N LYS A 123 -14.90 4.12 1.31
CA LYS A 123 -15.50 4.84 2.44
C LYS A 123 -16.98 4.52 2.63
N GLU A 124 -17.71 4.25 1.56
CA GLU A 124 -19.15 3.94 1.58
C GLU A 124 -19.47 2.69 2.41
N LYS A 125 -18.53 1.75 2.49
CA LYS A 125 -18.69 0.53 3.30
C LYS A 125 -18.64 0.77 4.81
N TYR A 126 -18.18 1.94 5.25
CA TYR A 126 -18.11 2.33 6.66
C TYR A 126 -19.33 3.14 7.14
N GLU A 127 -20.23 3.57 6.24
CA GLU A 127 -21.34 4.49 6.57
C GLU A 127 -22.26 3.93 7.66
N TYR A 128 -22.50 2.64 7.69
CA TYR A 128 -23.34 1.99 8.70
C TYR A 128 -22.82 2.18 10.14
N LEU A 129 -21.51 2.42 10.32
CA LEU A 129 -20.94 2.63 11.64
C LEU A 129 -21.49 3.90 12.33
N MET A 130 -21.92 4.89 11.55
CA MET A 130 -22.56 6.10 12.10
C MET A 130 -23.88 5.76 12.79
N ASP A 131 -24.70 4.93 12.14
CA ASP A 131 -26.02 4.58 12.65
C ASP A 131 -25.95 3.54 13.78
N GLU A 132 -25.06 2.55 13.66
CA GLU A 132 -24.99 1.45 14.62
C GLU A 132 -24.15 1.76 15.86
N TYR A 133 -23.11 2.57 15.72
CA TYR A 133 -22.14 2.82 16.80
C TYR A 133 -22.03 4.30 17.18
N GLY A 134 -22.67 5.21 16.46
CA GLY A 134 -22.65 6.65 16.76
C GLY A 134 -21.29 7.30 16.50
N VAL A 135 -20.48 6.74 15.62
CA VAL A 135 -19.16 7.31 15.25
C VAL A 135 -19.31 8.44 14.23
N GLU A 136 -18.32 9.32 14.16
CA GLU A 136 -18.21 10.36 13.12
C GLU A 136 -17.21 9.93 12.05
N LEU A 137 -17.64 9.91 10.76
CA LEU A 137 -16.77 9.62 9.63
C LEU A 137 -16.11 10.90 9.10
N VAL A 138 -14.78 10.89 9.00
CA VAL A 138 -14.00 11.99 8.41
C VAL A 138 -13.35 11.48 7.12
N ILE A 139 -13.68 12.10 5.99
CA ILE A 139 -13.22 11.67 4.68
C ILE A 139 -11.83 12.23 4.39
N ASN A 140 -10.86 11.38 4.10
CA ASN A 140 -9.56 11.79 3.57
C ASN A 140 -9.58 11.70 2.03
N PRO A 141 -9.62 12.82 1.29
CA PRO A 141 -9.62 12.81 -0.17
C PRO A 141 -8.25 12.44 -0.75
N ASP A 142 -7.17 12.64 0.01
CA ASP A 142 -5.78 12.41 -0.43
C ASP A 142 -5.26 10.99 -0.14
N TYR A 143 -6.13 10.06 0.29
CA TYR A 143 -5.74 8.71 0.74
C TYR A 143 -4.93 7.90 -0.29
N ALA A 144 -5.11 8.21 -1.58
CA ALA A 144 -4.42 7.52 -2.67
C ALA A 144 -2.96 7.96 -2.85
N SER A 145 -2.63 9.17 -2.46
CA SER A 145 -1.33 9.82 -2.69
C SER A 145 -0.54 10.11 -1.43
N LYS A 146 -1.20 10.14 -0.26
CA LYS A 146 -0.60 10.50 1.03
C LYS A 146 -0.89 9.46 2.10
N ASN A 147 0.05 9.30 3.04
CA ASN A 147 -0.07 8.31 4.11
C ASN A 147 -0.83 8.87 5.33
N ASN A 148 -0.93 8.10 6.41
CA ASN A 148 -1.78 8.34 7.56
C ASN A 148 -1.40 9.58 8.40
N LEU A 149 -0.21 10.17 8.25
CA LEU A 149 0.12 11.48 8.79
C LEU A 149 -0.89 12.54 8.31
N HIS A 150 -1.25 12.49 7.03
CA HIS A 150 -2.25 13.39 6.44
C HIS A 150 -3.68 13.04 6.86
N SER A 151 -3.96 11.77 7.14
CA SER A 151 -5.24 11.36 7.73
C SER A 151 -5.41 11.96 9.13
N LEU A 152 -4.39 11.87 9.98
CA LEU A 152 -4.43 12.41 11.33
C LEU A 152 -4.52 13.93 11.34
N LYS A 153 -3.96 14.64 10.34
CA LYS A 153 -4.09 16.09 10.17
C LYS A 153 -5.55 16.55 10.12
N LEU A 154 -6.43 15.78 9.48
CA LEU A 154 -7.85 16.13 9.30
C LEU A 154 -8.63 16.19 10.62
N VAL A 155 -8.13 15.52 11.66
CA VAL A 155 -8.75 15.38 12.98
C VAL A 155 -7.83 15.84 14.10
N LYS A 156 -6.83 16.66 13.80
CA LYS A 156 -5.82 17.10 14.77
C LYS A 156 -6.39 17.90 15.94
N GLU A 157 -7.54 18.55 15.77
CA GLU A 157 -8.24 19.27 16.83
C GLU A 157 -8.82 18.34 17.90
N HIS A 158 -8.95 17.05 17.60
CA HIS A 158 -9.51 16.03 18.49
C HIS A 158 -8.46 15.20 19.22
N LEU A 159 -7.17 15.57 19.16
CA LEU A 159 -6.06 14.81 19.76
C LEU A 159 -5.97 14.93 21.28
N GLU A 160 -6.62 15.93 21.89
CA GLU A 160 -6.59 16.14 23.35
C GLU A 160 -7.26 14.98 24.09
N ASN A 161 -6.52 14.30 24.97
CA ASN A 161 -6.97 13.16 25.74
C ASN A 161 -7.64 12.09 24.86
N ALA A 162 -6.99 11.76 23.74
CA ALA A 162 -7.51 10.88 22.72
C ALA A 162 -6.64 9.63 22.56
N TYR A 163 -7.31 8.51 22.26
CA TYR A 163 -6.63 7.37 21.66
C TYR A 163 -6.50 7.56 20.15
N ILE A 164 -5.37 7.13 19.61
CA ILE A 164 -5.13 6.99 18.16
C ILE A 164 -4.95 5.51 17.90
N VAL A 165 -5.73 4.95 16.98
CA VAL A 165 -5.83 3.50 16.77
C VAL A 165 -5.81 3.20 15.27
N PRO A 166 -4.94 2.34 14.75
CA PRO A 166 -5.06 1.80 13.40
C PRO A 166 -6.24 0.81 13.33
N CYS A 167 -6.91 0.74 12.18
CA CYS A 167 -8.11 -0.08 12.01
C CYS A 167 -7.86 -1.59 11.82
N ASP A 168 -6.61 -2.00 11.71
CA ASP A 168 -6.15 -3.32 11.30
C ASP A 168 -5.55 -4.15 12.44
N ILE A 169 -5.82 -3.75 13.67
CA ILE A 169 -5.32 -4.40 14.89
C ILE A 169 -6.39 -5.30 15.48
N TRP A 170 -6.00 -6.55 15.76
CA TRP A 170 -6.75 -7.46 16.60
C TRP A 170 -6.13 -7.49 17.99
N CYS A 171 -6.91 -7.14 19.01
CA CYS A 171 -6.53 -7.29 20.41
C CYS A 171 -7.38 -8.38 21.05
N ASP A 172 -6.73 -9.41 21.60
CA ASP A 172 -7.44 -10.48 22.33
C ASP A 172 -8.18 -9.92 23.55
N ARG A 173 -7.49 -9.08 24.31
CA ARG A 173 -8.04 -8.35 25.46
C ARG A 173 -8.18 -6.88 25.13
N ASN A 174 -9.14 -6.21 25.80
CA ASN A 174 -9.33 -4.78 25.64
C ASN A 174 -8.06 -4.01 26.03
N PRO A 175 -7.39 -3.31 25.09
CA PRO A 175 -6.14 -2.58 25.34
C PRO A 175 -6.38 -1.18 25.94
N PHE A 176 -7.64 -0.72 25.97
CA PHE A 176 -8.02 0.60 26.42
C PHE A 176 -8.38 0.62 27.91
N HIS A 177 -8.19 1.77 28.54
CA HIS A 177 -8.50 1.95 29.96
C HIS A 177 -9.38 3.20 30.16
N ARG A 178 -10.21 3.16 31.17
CA ARG A 178 -11.05 4.32 31.56
C ARG A 178 -10.22 5.51 31.99
N HIS A 179 -8.98 5.30 32.36
CA HIS A 179 -8.13 6.30 32.99
C HIS A 179 -6.69 6.16 32.52
N GLU A 180 -6.13 7.28 32.09
CA GLU A 180 -4.74 7.38 31.66
C GLU A 180 -4.12 8.64 32.28
N LEU A 181 -2.89 8.56 32.77
CA LEU A 181 -2.23 9.67 33.45
C LEU A 181 -1.07 10.27 32.66
N TYR A 182 -0.66 9.64 31.55
CA TYR A 182 0.45 10.07 30.69
C TYR A 182 0.26 9.57 29.26
N SER A 183 0.94 10.22 28.32
CA SER A 183 0.97 9.77 26.92
C SER A 183 1.85 8.56 26.72
N TRP A 184 1.39 7.63 25.93
CA TRP A 184 2.11 6.42 25.59
C TRP A 184 1.86 5.96 24.16
N TYR A 185 2.78 5.14 23.66
CA TYR A 185 2.68 4.45 22.39
C TYR A 185 2.92 2.95 22.60
N MET A 186 2.08 2.11 21.98
CA MET A 186 2.13 0.67 22.16
C MET A 186 3.15 0.04 21.20
N VAL A 187 4.00 -0.81 21.76
CA VAL A 187 4.95 -1.65 21.04
C VAL A 187 4.87 -3.08 21.55
N SER A 188 5.18 -4.02 20.66
CA SER A 188 5.27 -5.44 21.04
C SER A 188 6.63 -5.73 21.71
N ASP A 189 6.69 -6.82 22.47
CA ASP A 189 7.93 -7.43 22.97
C ASP A 189 8.77 -8.07 21.85
N LEU A 190 8.20 -8.28 20.67
CA LEU A 190 8.89 -8.80 19.50
C LEU A 190 9.88 -7.74 18.95
N VAL A 191 11.07 -8.21 18.57
CA VAL A 191 12.09 -7.39 17.90
C VAL A 191 12.16 -7.76 16.42
N GLU A 192 12.04 -6.77 15.56
CA GLU A 192 12.05 -6.93 14.10
C GLU A 192 13.01 -5.95 13.43
N ASN A 193 13.47 -6.28 12.24
CA ASN A 193 14.46 -5.47 11.51
C ASN A 193 13.85 -4.21 10.88
N GLU A 194 12.54 -4.21 10.65
CA GLU A 194 11.82 -3.09 10.03
C GLU A 194 11.59 -1.93 11.01
N SER A 195 11.60 -2.20 12.31
CA SER A 195 11.46 -1.16 13.34
C SER A 195 12.81 -0.54 13.70
N ASN A 196 12.83 0.80 13.74
CA ASN A 196 13.97 1.59 14.19
C ASN A 196 13.78 2.17 15.61
N VAL A 197 12.83 1.66 16.39
CA VAL A 197 12.50 2.15 17.73
C VAL A 197 12.69 1.05 18.76
N ARG A 198 13.38 1.34 19.84
CA ARG A 198 13.63 0.41 20.94
C ARG A 198 13.20 0.96 22.28
N VAL A 199 12.65 0.09 23.13
CA VAL A 199 12.32 0.43 24.51
C VAL A 199 13.57 0.32 25.40
N ASN A 200 13.92 1.40 26.06
CA ASN A 200 15.02 1.40 27.03
C ASN A 200 14.53 1.03 28.46
N ARG A 201 15.46 0.93 29.41
CA ARG A 201 15.13 0.60 30.82
C ARG A 201 14.23 1.61 31.52
N LYS A 202 14.09 2.82 30.96
CA LYS A 202 13.22 3.89 31.49
C LYS A 202 11.84 3.89 30.83
N MET A 203 11.57 2.91 29.97
CA MET A 203 10.36 2.83 29.15
C MET A 203 10.24 4.01 28.17
N GLU A 204 11.36 4.57 27.74
CA GLU A 204 11.42 5.55 26.66
C GLU A 204 11.61 4.83 25.33
N LEU A 205 10.97 5.34 24.29
CA LEU A 205 11.10 4.87 22.91
C LEU A 205 12.25 5.63 22.24
N VAL A 206 13.38 4.96 22.07
CA VAL A 206 14.60 5.54 21.50
C VAL A 206 14.86 5.00 20.09
N THR A 207 15.37 5.85 19.22
CA THR A 207 15.74 5.43 17.87
C THR A 207 17.02 4.61 17.89
N VAL A 208 17.06 3.59 17.05
CA VAL A 208 18.25 2.75 16.82
C VAL A 208 18.68 2.86 15.36
N PRO A 209 19.96 2.57 15.05
CA PRO A 209 20.43 2.55 13.66
C PRO A 209 19.62 1.59 12.78
N GLU A 210 19.54 1.89 11.49
CA GLU A 210 18.95 0.97 10.51
C GLU A 210 19.60 -0.42 10.63
N ASN A 211 18.77 -1.46 10.55
CA ASN A 211 19.16 -2.87 10.70
C ASN A 211 19.65 -3.31 12.10
N ALA A 212 19.56 -2.45 13.12
CA ALA A 212 19.84 -2.86 14.49
C ALA A 212 18.68 -3.63 15.16
N GLY A 213 17.53 -3.63 14.52
CA GLY A 213 16.29 -4.20 15.02
C GLY A 213 15.68 -3.39 16.18
N GLY A 214 14.38 -3.16 16.12
CA GLY A 214 13.59 -2.44 17.13
C GLY A 214 12.39 -3.25 17.58
N ASN A 215 11.66 -2.74 18.58
CA ASN A 215 10.38 -3.34 18.98
C ASN A 215 9.35 -3.13 17.87
N ALA A 216 8.56 -4.15 17.55
CA ALA A 216 7.47 -4.03 16.59
C ALA A 216 6.46 -2.97 17.07
N MET A 217 6.17 -2.02 16.18
CA MET A 217 5.30 -0.88 16.48
C MET A 217 3.84 -1.29 16.23
N VAL A 218 2.99 -1.22 17.26
CA VAL A 218 1.58 -1.63 17.18
C VAL A 218 0.68 -0.52 16.61
N GLY A 219 1.04 0.75 16.81
CA GLY A 219 0.27 1.87 16.29
C GLY A 219 -0.79 2.44 17.24
N ILE A 220 -1.19 1.74 18.30
CA ILE A 220 -2.11 2.26 19.32
C ILE A 220 -1.36 3.25 20.22
N SER A 221 -1.93 4.43 20.42
CA SER A 221 -1.34 5.47 21.27
C SER A 221 -2.41 6.20 22.06
N TYR A 222 -2.02 6.79 23.17
CA TYR A 222 -2.81 7.73 23.94
C TYR A 222 -2.05 9.04 24.13
N LEU A 223 -2.70 10.17 23.90
CA LEU A 223 -2.11 11.51 24.08
C LEU A 223 -2.87 12.30 25.13
N ILE A 224 -2.18 12.78 26.17
CA ILE A 224 -2.71 13.82 27.06
C ILE A 224 -2.64 15.18 26.36
N LYS A 225 -3.39 16.17 26.86
CA LYS A 225 -3.49 17.51 26.26
C LYS A 225 -2.15 18.14 25.91
N GLU A 226 -1.20 18.14 26.84
CA GLU A 226 0.10 18.82 26.69
C GLU A 226 0.94 18.25 25.53
N ASP A 227 0.88 16.93 25.36
CA ASP A 227 1.59 16.24 24.28
C ASP A 227 0.79 16.34 22.97
N ALA A 228 -0.55 16.31 23.03
CA ALA A 228 -1.43 16.50 21.88
C ALA A 228 -1.22 17.85 21.19
N ASP A 229 -1.07 18.95 21.96
CA ASP A 229 -0.75 20.28 21.44
C ASP A 229 0.60 20.28 20.68
N THR A 230 1.59 19.56 21.22
CA THR A 230 2.90 19.43 20.59
C THR A 230 2.81 18.62 19.29
N VAL A 231 2.11 17.49 19.30
CA VAL A 231 1.92 16.61 18.14
C VAL A 231 1.12 17.33 17.04
N SER A 232 0.03 18.02 17.39
CA SER A 232 -0.79 18.79 16.46
C SER A 232 0.04 19.84 15.70
N ASN A 233 0.86 20.61 16.41
CA ASN A 233 1.77 21.60 15.79
C ASN A 233 2.78 20.94 14.85
N ARG A 234 3.34 19.79 15.22
CA ARG A 234 4.30 19.06 14.38
C ARG A 234 3.64 18.46 13.13
N ILE A 235 2.46 17.90 13.25
CA ILE A 235 1.66 17.43 12.09
C ILE A 235 1.48 18.57 11.09
N GLU A 236 1.08 19.76 11.56
CA GLU A 236 0.90 20.93 10.70
C GLU A 236 2.19 21.37 10.00
N GLU A 237 3.33 21.27 10.68
CA GLU A 237 4.64 21.59 10.12
C GLU A 237 5.11 20.57 9.07
N LEU A 238 4.97 19.27 9.37
CA LEU A 238 5.43 18.18 8.52
C LEU A 238 4.59 18.12 7.24
N CYS A 239 3.27 18.20 7.34
CA CYS A 239 2.35 18.15 6.20
C CYS A 239 2.50 19.30 5.19
N LYS A 240 3.24 20.37 5.51
CA LYS A 240 3.61 21.43 4.56
C LYS A 240 4.75 21.04 3.62
N LYS A 241 5.43 19.94 3.89
CA LYS A 241 6.66 19.52 3.20
C LYS A 241 6.39 18.25 2.39
N PRO A 242 6.46 18.25 1.04
CA PRO A 242 6.13 17.10 0.19
C PRO A 242 6.91 15.82 0.52
N GLN A 243 8.11 15.94 1.08
CA GLN A 243 8.92 14.79 1.49
C GLN A 243 8.25 13.91 2.57
N TYR A 244 7.24 14.43 3.28
CA TYR A 244 6.48 13.71 4.32
C TYR A 244 5.12 13.21 3.82
N ASP A 245 4.80 13.34 2.53
CA ASP A 245 3.52 12.86 1.99
C ASP A 245 3.35 11.34 2.17
N GLY A 246 4.44 10.57 2.09
CA GLY A 246 4.46 9.12 2.34
C GLY A 246 4.68 8.73 3.80
N SER A 247 4.76 9.66 4.75
CA SER A 247 5.12 9.38 6.14
C SER A 247 3.94 8.90 6.97
N PHE A 248 4.26 8.05 7.95
CA PHE A 248 3.33 7.65 9.01
C PHE A 248 3.22 8.76 10.06
N TRP A 249 2.10 8.79 10.79
CA TRP A 249 1.82 9.83 11.79
C TRP A 249 2.79 9.82 12.96
N GLU A 250 3.42 8.69 13.25
CA GLU A 250 4.46 8.50 14.26
C GLU A 250 5.66 9.43 14.06
N GLU A 251 5.87 9.92 12.82
CA GLU A 251 6.88 10.95 12.54
C GLU A 251 6.68 12.21 13.40
N ALA A 252 5.43 12.52 13.74
CA ALA A 252 5.12 13.63 14.63
C ALA A 252 5.49 13.38 16.11
N LEU A 253 5.75 12.13 16.52
CA LEU A 253 6.17 11.79 17.87
C LEU A 253 7.68 11.95 18.11
N TYR A 254 8.50 11.92 17.06
CA TYR A 254 9.96 11.98 17.22
C TYR A 254 10.46 13.36 17.64
N LYS A 255 11.33 13.37 18.65
CA LYS A 255 12.11 14.56 19.07
C LYS A 255 13.58 14.16 19.22
N LYS A 256 14.39 14.48 18.22
CA LYS A 256 15.77 14.02 18.07
C LYS A 256 15.83 12.48 17.97
N ASP A 257 16.45 11.82 18.95
CA ASP A 257 16.75 10.40 19.02
C ASP A 257 15.71 9.56 19.81
N ARG A 258 14.55 10.15 20.12
CA ARG A 258 13.48 9.47 20.87
C ARG A 258 12.09 10.03 20.54
N MET A 259 11.07 9.27 20.89
CA MET A 259 9.69 9.77 20.91
C MET A 259 9.39 10.57 22.18
N ILE A 260 8.43 11.49 22.09
CA ILE A 260 7.97 12.31 23.22
C ILE A 260 7.07 11.54 24.20
N VAL A 261 6.58 10.38 23.80
CA VAL A 261 5.68 9.51 24.55
C VAL A 261 6.45 8.34 25.18
N THR A 262 5.86 7.70 26.21
CA THR A 262 6.45 6.53 26.84
C THR A 262 6.02 5.24 26.15
N ALA A 263 6.80 4.16 26.31
CA ALA A 263 6.42 2.86 25.80
C ALA A 263 5.33 2.20 26.66
N ARG A 264 4.34 1.59 26.00
CA ARG A 264 3.50 0.53 26.57
C ARG A 264 3.84 -0.77 25.83
N VAL A 265 4.51 -1.70 26.53
CA VAL A 265 4.94 -2.97 25.94
C VAL A 265 3.83 -4.00 26.15
N VAL A 266 3.43 -4.68 25.07
CA VAL A 266 2.47 -5.78 25.09
C VAL A 266 3.13 -7.06 24.58
N HIS A 267 2.57 -8.20 24.98
CA HIS A 267 3.02 -9.47 24.43
C HIS A 267 2.54 -9.63 22.98
N SER A 268 3.39 -10.12 22.12
CA SER A 268 3.10 -10.28 20.69
C SER A 268 1.90 -11.20 20.39
N ALA A 269 1.57 -12.11 21.30
CA ALA A 269 0.39 -12.96 21.18
C ALA A 269 -0.93 -12.26 21.55
N ASP A 270 -0.91 -11.15 22.30
CA ASP A 270 -2.12 -10.45 22.76
C ASP A 270 -2.62 -9.42 21.75
N VAL A 271 -1.74 -8.98 20.84
CA VAL A 271 -2.03 -7.94 19.84
C VAL A 271 -1.41 -8.31 18.51
N VAL A 272 -2.23 -8.41 17.47
CA VAL A 272 -1.79 -8.79 16.12
C VAL A 272 -2.24 -7.74 15.12
N GLU A 273 -1.31 -7.24 14.33
CA GLU A 273 -1.59 -6.43 13.15
C GLU A 273 -1.82 -7.36 11.94
N ILE A 274 -2.98 -7.26 11.30
CA ILE A 274 -3.34 -8.10 10.15
C ILE A 274 -3.03 -7.35 8.87
N ASN A 275 -1.88 -7.63 8.29
CA ASN A 275 -1.36 -6.95 7.10
C ASN A 275 -1.45 -7.78 5.81
N THR A 276 -1.57 -9.12 5.92
CA THR A 276 -1.50 -10.03 4.77
C THR A 276 -2.62 -11.08 4.83
N TYR A 277 -2.90 -11.67 3.66
CA TYR A 277 -3.82 -12.79 3.53
C TYR A 277 -3.41 -13.99 4.44
N GLU A 278 -2.12 -14.28 4.50
CA GLU A 278 -1.58 -15.36 5.33
C GLU A 278 -1.79 -15.10 6.81
N GLN A 279 -1.55 -13.87 7.28
CA GLN A 279 -1.80 -13.51 8.68
C GLN A 279 -3.27 -13.67 9.08
N LEU A 280 -4.21 -13.30 8.19
CA LEU A 280 -5.63 -13.58 8.45
C LEU A 280 -5.89 -15.09 8.51
N ARG A 281 -5.32 -15.88 7.59
CA ARG A 281 -5.47 -17.34 7.57
C ARG A 281 -4.91 -18.01 8.82
N GLU A 282 -3.79 -17.53 9.36
CA GLU A 282 -3.18 -18.04 10.59
C GLU A 282 -4.06 -17.79 11.82
N ILE A 283 -4.75 -16.64 11.86
CA ILE A 283 -5.60 -16.24 13.00
C ILE A 283 -7.00 -16.87 12.89
N ASP A 284 -7.58 -16.87 11.68
CA ASP A 284 -8.92 -17.37 11.39
C ASP A 284 -8.93 -18.10 10.04
N SER A 285 -8.57 -19.38 10.06
CA SER A 285 -8.53 -20.23 8.85
C SER A 285 -9.91 -20.46 8.21
N ASP A 286 -10.99 -20.24 8.95
CA ASP A 286 -12.35 -20.43 8.50
C ASP A 286 -13.00 -19.13 7.98
N SER A 287 -12.31 -18.01 8.06
CA SER A 287 -12.82 -16.72 7.61
C SER A 287 -13.39 -16.79 6.19
N ASN A 288 -14.62 -16.31 6.02
CA ASN A 288 -15.26 -16.24 4.72
C ASN A 288 -14.53 -15.32 3.75
N GLN A 289 -13.75 -14.38 4.26
CA GLN A 289 -12.99 -13.42 3.46
C GLN A 289 -11.75 -14.04 2.80
N LEU A 290 -11.32 -15.21 3.25
CA LEU A 290 -10.32 -16.02 2.54
C LEU A 290 -10.87 -16.61 1.23
N LYS A 291 -12.20 -16.60 1.04
CA LYS A 291 -12.91 -17.16 -0.14
C LYS A 291 -13.27 -16.07 -1.15
N THR A 292 -12.35 -15.15 -1.46
CA THR A 292 -12.56 -14.08 -2.45
C THR A 292 -12.82 -14.65 -3.85
N ASP A 293 -13.42 -13.84 -4.73
CA ASP A 293 -13.64 -14.22 -6.12
C ASP A 293 -12.32 -14.54 -6.82
N ALA A 294 -11.25 -13.85 -6.49
CA ALA A 294 -9.91 -14.13 -7.03
C ALA A 294 -9.41 -15.52 -6.61
N ILE A 295 -9.53 -15.89 -5.34
CA ILE A 295 -9.13 -17.23 -4.85
C ILE A 295 -10.02 -18.32 -5.46
N ARG A 296 -11.33 -18.10 -5.53
CA ARG A 296 -12.27 -19.05 -6.21
C ARG A 296 -11.89 -19.26 -7.67
N LEU A 297 -11.51 -18.17 -8.36
CA LEU A 297 -11.07 -18.23 -9.74
C LEU A 297 -9.76 -19.00 -9.90
N ILE A 298 -8.75 -18.71 -9.06
CA ILE A 298 -7.48 -19.44 -9.05
C ILE A 298 -7.72 -20.94 -8.87
N CYS A 299 -8.51 -21.31 -7.86
CA CYS A 299 -8.85 -22.71 -7.59
C CYS A 299 -9.52 -23.39 -8.80
N LYS A 300 -10.44 -22.70 -9.46
CA LYS A 300 -11.12 -23.20 -10.66
C LYS A 300 -10.15 -23.33 -11.85
N ALA A 301 -9.36 -22.30 -12.13
CA ALA A 301 -8.47 -22.26 -13.28
C ALA A 301 -7.33 -23.29 -13.18
N LEU A 302 -6.78 -23.48 -11.98
CA LEU A 302 -5.65 -24.38 -11.73
C LEU A 302 -6.06 -25.75 -11.19
N CYS A 303 -7.37 -26.05 -11.09
CA CYS A 303 -7.92 -27.27 -10.49
C CYS A 303 -7.30 -27.54 -9.09
N ALA A 304 -7.28 -26.51 -8.23
CA ALA A 304 -6.67 -26.50 -6.92
C ALA A 304 -7.71 -26.26 -5.82
N LYS A 305 -7.31 -26.46 -4.56
CA LYS A 305 -8.08 -26.08 -3.38
C LYS A 305 -7.54 -24.75 -2.79
N PRO A 306 -8.32 -24.05 -1.96
CA PRO A 306 -7.82 -22.83 -1.31
C PRO A 306 -6.52 -23.02 -0.51
N GLU A 307 -6.33 -24.20 0.10
CA GLU A 307 -5.14 -24.54 0.87
C GLU A 307 -3.87 -24.69 -0.01
N ASP A 308 -4.07 -25.01 -1.30
CA ASP A 308 -2.97 -25.11 -2.28
C ASP A 308 -2.44 -23.74 -2.73
N VAL A 309 -3.15 -22.65 -2.40
CA VAL A 309 -2.77 -21.26 -2.75
C VAL A 309 -2.03 -20.64 -1.58
N THR A 310 -0.73 -20.43 -1.73
CA THR A 310 0.18 -19.96 -0.66
C THR A 310 1.12 -18.86 -1.15
N ASP A 311 1.88 -18.27 -0.25
CA ASP A 311 2.93 -17.27 -0.53
C ASP A 311 2.42 -16.08 -1.33
N ILE A 312 1.21 -15.61 -1.02
CA ILE A 312 0.61 -14.47 -1.70
C ILE A 312 1.41 -13.21 -1.39
N THR A 313 2.04 -12.64 -2.42
CA THR A 313 2.87 -11.45 -2.30
C THR A 313 2.47 -10.41 -3.35
N VAL A 314 2.25 -9.18 -2.90
CA VAL A 314 1.88 -8.07 -3.78
C VAL A 314 3.06 -7.70 -4.68
N LEU A 315 2.82 -7.64 -5.98
CA LEU A 315 3.76 -7.06 -6.93
C LEU A 315 3.65 -5.53 -6.92
N LYS A 316 4.65 -4.84 -7.48
CA LYS A 316 4.64 -3.38 -7.58
C LYS A 316 3.30 -2.89 -8.16
N LYS A 317 2.78 -1.79 -7.62
CA LYS A 317 1.56 -1.13 -8.09
C LYS A 317 1.75 -0.69 -9.55
N GLY A 318 1.13 -1.39 -10.49
CA GLY A 318 0.97 -0.90 -11.85
C GLY A 318 -0.07 0.23 -11.89
N MET A 319 0.01 1.11 -12.89
CA MET A 319 -0.99 2.19 -13.05
C MET A 319 -2.40 1.65 -13.34
N THR A 320 -2.48 0.55 -14.08
CA THR A 320 -3.74 0.00 -14.61
C THR A 320 -4.21 -1.28 -13.95
N ASN A 321 -3.34 -1.98 -13.21
CA ASN A 321 -3.63 -3.33 -12.71
C ASN A 321 -3.13 -3.52 -11.27
N ARG A 322 -3.89 -4.31 -10.50
CA ARG A 322 -3.46 -4.87 -9.19
C ARG A 322 -2.98 -6.29 -9.44
N SER A 323 -1.71 -6.56 -9.17
CA SER A 323 -1.12 -7.86 -9.42
C SER A 323 -0.49 -8.43 -8.16
N PHE A 324 -0.62 -9.72 -7.98
CA PHE A 324 0.04 -10.45 -6.90
C PHE A 324 0.63 -11.77 -7.40
N LEU A 325 1.76 -12.12 -6.81
CA LEU A 325 2.40 -13.41 -6.95
C LEU A 325 1.77 -14.39 -5.95
N PHE A 326 1.63 -15.64 -6.33
CA PHE A 326 1.23 -16.72 -5.44
C PHE A 326 1.83 -18.06 -5.89
N THR A 327 1.96 -18.98 -4.95
CA THR A 327 2.37 -20.37 -5.20
C THR A 327 1.12 -21.26 -5.25
N CYS A 328 1.06 -22.18 -6.21
CA CYS A 328 0.03 -23.20 -6.27
C CYS A 328 0.65 -24.49 -6.81
N LYS A 329 0.56 -25.59 -6.05
CA LYS A 329 1.12 -26.90 -6.43
C LYS A 329 2.60 -26.81 -6.89
N ASP A 330 3.44 -26.18 -6.08
CA ASP A 330 4.89 -26.00 -6.30
C ASP A 330 5.28 -25.13 -7.51
N LYS A 331 4.30 -24.45 -8.14
CA LYS A 331 4.54 -23.48 -9.19
C LYS A 331 4.10 -22.08 -8.76
N LYS A 332 4.82 -21.08 -9.23
CA LYS A 332 4.50 -19.67 -8.99
C LYS A 332 3.72 -19.08 -10.14
N TYR A 333 2.75 -18.28 -9.81
CA TYR A 333 1.86 -17.61 -10.77
C TYR A 333 1.67 -16.15 -10.40
N ILE A 334 1.35 -15.35 -11.40
CA ILE A 334 0.88 -13.97 -11.21
C ILE A 334 -0.62 -13.92 -11.50
N MET A 335 -1.40 -13.42 -10.53
CA MET A 335 -2.78 -13.02 -10.75
C MET A 335 -2.83 -11.52 -11.01
N ARG A 336 -3.47 -11.11 -12.11
CA ARG A 336 -3.77 -9.72 -12.42
C ARG A 336 -5.26 -9.47 -12.27
N ILE A 337 -5.58 -8.44 -11.46
CA ILE A 337 -6.93 -7.91 -11.29
C ILE A 337 -6.91 -6.48 -11.82
N PRO A 338 -7.75 -6.09 -12.81
CA PRO A 338 -7.84 -4.72 -13.29
C PRO A 338 -8.13 -3.73 -12.17
N GLY A 339 -7.50 -2.56 -12.24
CA GLY A 339 -7.77 -1.45 -11.32
C GLY A 339 -9.11 -0.77 -11.66
N GLU A 340 -9.68 -0.06 -10.69
CA GLU A 340 -10.89 0.74 -10.89
C GLU A 340 -10.69 1.80 -11.97
N GLY A 341 -11.69 1.98 -12.86
CA GLY A 341 -11.64 2.96 -13.94
C GLY A 341 -10.79 2.56 -15.16
N THR A 342 -10.09 1.41 -15.12
CA THR A 342 -9.26 0.97 -16.26
C THR A 342 -10.07 0.40 -17.41
N ASP A 343 -11.33 0.04 -17.20
CA ASP A 343 -12.22 -0.47 -18.26
C ASP A 343 -12.48 0.57 -19.37
N GLN A 344 -12.31 1.87 -19.06
CA GLN A 344 -12.39 2.94 -20.06
C GLN A 344 -11.11 3.06 -20.91
N LEU A 345 -9.98 2.58 -20.40
CA LEU A 345 -8.67 2.71 -21.06
C LEU A 345 -8.30 1.45 -21.85
N ILE A 346 -8.71 0.27 -21.38
CA ILE A 346 -8.25 -1.02 -21.92
C ILE A 346 -9.45 -1.90 -22.28
N ASN A 347 -9.49 -2.32 -23.54
CA ASN A 347 -10.51 -3.26 -24.01
C ASN A 347 -10.09 -4.71 -23.74
N ARG A 348 -10.63 -5.30 -22.67
CA ARG A 348 -10.27 -6.64 -22.18
C ARG A 348 -10.59 -7.77 -23.19
N ARG A 349 -11.60 -7.60 -24.04
CA ARG A 349 -11.90 -8.55 -25.12
C ARG A 349 -10.84 -8.52 -26.21
N GLN A 350 -10.36 -7.34 -26.55
CA GLN A 350 -9.25 -7.18 -27.51
C GLN A 350 -7.96 -7.77 -26.98
N GLU A 351 -7.63 -7.51 -25.72
CA GLU A 351 -6.48 -8.11 -25.03
C GLU A 351 -6.55 -9.65 -25.07
N ALA A 352 -7.69 -10.24 -24.69
CA ALA A 352 -7.87 -11.69 -24.72
C ALA A 352 -7.72 -12.27 -26.13
N ALA A 353 -8.21 -11.57 -27.16
CA ALA A 353 -8.05 -11.97 -28.56
C ALA A 353 -6.58 -11.96 -29.00
N VAL A 354 -5.78 -10.98 -28.54
CA VAL A 354 -4.33 -10.93 -28.79
C VAL A 354 -3.64 -12.12 -28.15
N TYR A 355 -3.87 -12.39 -26.85
CA TYR A 355 -3.27 -13.55 -26.18
C TYR A 355 -3.63 -14.87 -26.87
N HIS A 356 -4.84 -14.98 -27.40
CA HIS A 356 -5.24 -16.14 -28.18
C HIS A 356 -4.46 -16.25 -29.51
N ALA A 357 -4.22 -15.12 -30.19
CA ALA A 357 -3.47 -15.09 -31.46
C ALA A 357 -1.98 -15.44 -31.29
N ILE A 358 -1.39 -15.11 -30.12
CA ILE A 358 0.03 -15.39 -29.81
C ILE A 358 0.22 -16.68 -29.00
N ALA A 359 -0.85 -17.38 -28.65
CA ALA A 359 -0.77 -18.66 -27.95
C ALA A 359 0.13 -19.63 -28.73
N ASP A 360 0.90 -20.47 -28.03
CA ASP A 360 1.83 -21.46 -28.61
C ASP A 360 2.95 -20.91 -29.52
N LYS A 361 3.11 -19.58 -29.61
CA LYS A 361 4.18 -18.94 -30.40
C LYS A 361 5.47 -18.72 -29.62
N ASN A 362 5.47 -19.06 -28.32
CA ASN A 362 6.62 -18.86 -27.45
C ASN A 362 7.09 -17.39 -27.37
N ILE A 363 6.15 -16.44 -27.50
CA ILE A 363 6.43 -15.00 -27.53
C ILE A 363 6.29 -14.36 -26.16
N CYS A 364 5.22 -14.70 -25.44
CA CYS A 364 4.87 -14.14 -24.13
C CYS A 364 5.08 -15.15 -23.00
N ASP A 365 4.71 -14.75 -21.78
CA ASP A 365 4.52 -15.63 -20.62
C ASP A 365 3.39 -16.66 -20.87
N ASP A 366 3.46 -17.79 -20.20
CA ASP A 366 2.46 -18.85 -20.35
C ASP A 366 1.16 -18.46 -19.61
N ILE A 367 0.06 -18.34 -20.37
CA ILE A 367 -1.26 -17.97 -19.85
C ILE A 367 -1.99 -19.18 -19.33
N ALA A 368 -2.24 -19.22 -18.01
CA ALA A 368 -3.07 -20.24 -17.38
C ALA A 368 -4.58 -19.92 -17.48
N TYR A 369 -4.91 -18.63 -17.44
CA TYR A 369 -6.28 -18.15 -17.52
C TYR A 369 -6.36 -16.69 -17.97
N ILE A 370 -7.34 -16.33 -18.79
CA ILE A 370 -7.72 -14.96 -19.10
C ILE A 370 -9.23 -14.85 -19.29
N ASN A 371 -9.85 -13.83 -18.70
CA ASN A 371 -11.27 -13.56 -18.83
C ASN A 371 -11.48 -12.28 -19.65
N PRO A 372 -12.12 -12.37 -20.84
CA PRO A 372 -12.36 -11.22 -21.71
C PRO A 372 -13.41 -10.23 -21.16
N GLU A 373 -14.23 -10.62 -20.17
CA GLU A 373 -15.30 -9.77 -19.64
C GLU A 373 -14.79 -8.86 -18.51
N ASN A 374 -13.99 -9.42 -17.57
CA ASN A 374 -13.50 -8.67 -16.41
C ASN A 374 -12.00 -8.46 -16.39
N GLY A 375 -11.27 -8.95 -17.39
CA GLY A 375 -9.81 -8.77 -17.53
C GLY A 375 -8.96 -9.52 -16.50
N TYR A 376 -9.54 -10.41 -15.70
CA TYR A 376 -8.77 -11.25 -14.79
C TYR A 376 -7.85 -12.19 -15.58
N LYS A 377 -6.56 -12.20 -15.21
CA LYS A 377 -5.54 -13.00 -15.92
C LYS A 377 -4.63 -13.72 -14.93
N ILE A 378 -4.32 -14.99 -15.19
CA ILE A 378 -3.35 -15.78 -14.46
C ILE A 378 -2.25 -16.21 -15.43
N THR A 379 -1.00 -15.88 -15.12
CA THR A 379 0.18 -16.26 -15.89
C THR A 379 1.16 -17.01 -15.03
N GLU A 380 1.94 -17.92 -15.62
CA GLU A 380 3.04 -18.59 -14.93
C GLU A 380 4.17 -17.57 -14.68
N PHE A 381 4.71 -17.54 -13.46
CA PHE A 381 5.79 -16.62 -13.10
C PHE A 381 7.11 -17.10 -13.68
N LEU A 382 7.79 -16.22 -14.40
CA LEU A 382 9.09 -16.50 -15.02
C LEU A 382 10.21 -16.31 -13.99
N GLU A 383 10.57 -17.40 -13.28
CA GLU A 383 11.61 -17.34 -12.25
C GLU A 383 12.96 -16.99 -12.82
N GLY A 384 13.70 -16.11 -12.12
CA GLY A 384 15.03 -15.66 -12.52
C GLY A 384 15.05 -14.77 -13.76
N ALA A 385 13.86 -14.33 -14.25
CA ALA A 385 13.79 -13.37 -15.34
C ALA A 385 14.38 -12.03 -14.94
N ARG A 386 15.08 -11.38 -15.87
CA ARG A 386 15.49 -9.99 -15.76
C ARG A 386 14.90 -9.16 -16.91
N VAL A 387 14.67 -7.89 -16.66
CA VAL A 387 14.25 -6.95 -17.70
C VAL A 387 15.43 -6.57 -18.61
N CYS A 388 15.12 -6.02 -19.78
CA CYS A 388 16.11 -5.44 -20.68
C CYS A 388 16.80 -4.25 -20.02
N ASP A 389 18.14 -4.20 -20.12
CA ASP A 389 18.89 -2.97 -19.83
C ASP A 389 19.01 -2.16 -21.13
N PRO A 390 18.28 -1.02 -21.29
CA PRO A 390 18.36 -0.21 -22.50
C PRO A 390 19.70 0.48 -22.70
N THR A 391 20.60 0.46 -21.72
CA THR A 391 21.97 0.99 -21.85
C THR A 391 22.95 -0.07 -22.38
N ASP A 392 22.63 -1.36 -22.24
CA ASP A 392 23.40 -2.47 -22.81
C ASP A 392 22.97 -2.73 -24.27
N TYR A 393 23.87 -2.45 -25.19
CA TYR A 393 23.58 -2.63 -26.63
C TYR A 393 23.40 -4.08 -27.05
N GLU A 394 23.97 -5.04 -26.35
CA GLU A 394 23.76 -6.48 -26.61
C GLU A 394 22.32 -6.88 -26.25
N ASP A 395 21.79 -6.38 -25.15
CA ASP A 395 20.38 -6.57 -24.79
C ASP A 395 19.46 -5.93 -25.84
N VAL A 396 19.76 -4.69 -26.25
CA VAL A 396 18.99 -3.97 -27.30
C VAL A 396 18.97 -4.76 -28.61
N LYS A 397 20.11 -5.29 -29.06
CA LYS A 397 20.16 -6.12 -30.29
C LYS A 397 19.29 -7.36 -30.18
N LYS A 398 19.34 -8.04 -29.05
CA LYS A 398 18.53 -9.23 -28.80
C LYS A 398 17.03 -8.90 -28.79
N CYS A 399 16.64 -7.80 -28.12
CA CYS A 399 15.25 -7.32 -28.13
C CYS A 399 14.78 -6.99 -29.54
N MET A 400 15.58 -6.27 -30.33
CA MET A 400 15.24 -5.95 -31.72
C MET A 400 15.18 -7.18 -32.62
N SER A 401 16.05 -8.17 -32.41
CA SER A 401 15.94 -9.46 -33.11
C SER A 401 14.62 -10.16 -32.76
N ARG A 402 14.28 -10.22 -31.48
CA ARG A 402 13.01 -10.82 -31.01
C ARG A 402 11.79 -10.13 -31.58
N LEU A 403 11.81 -8.80 -31.61
CA LEU A 403 10.73 -7.99 -32.17
C LEU A 403 10.57 -8.20 -33.68
N ARG A 404 11.68 -8.25 -34.41
CA ARG A 404 11.68 -8.57 -35.85
C ARG A 404 11.11 -9.96 -36.15
N ASP A 405 11.50 -10.98 -35.34
CA ASP A 405 10.98 -12.34 -35.48
C ASP A 405 9.47 -12.39 -35.23
N PHE A 406 8.97 -11.65 -34.23
CA PHE A 406 7.54 -11.49 -33.98
C PHE A 406 6.83 -10.84 -35.17
N HIS A 407 7.30 -9.70 -35.64
CA HIS A 407 6.71 -8.99 -36.78
C HIS A 407 6.72 -9.83 -38.08
N ALA A 408 7.76 -10.65 -38.27
CA ALA A 408 7.85 -11.56 -39.42
C ALA A 408 6.74 -12.63 -39.44
N MET A 409 6.14 -12.96 -38.29
CA MET A 409 5.01 -13.89 -38.23
C MET A 409 3.73 -13.32 -38.85
N LYS A 410 3.64 -11.99 -39.06
CA LYS A 410 2.49 -11.29 -39.63
C LYS A 410 1.15 -11.72 -39.05
N LEU A 411 1.11 -11.88 -37.74
CA LEU A 411 -0.12 -12.27 -37.02
C LEU A 411 -1.19 -11.18 -37.20
N LYS A 412 -2.47 -11.59 -37.11
CA LYS A 412 -3.60 -10.68 -37.30
C LYS A 412 -4.64 -10.87 -36.22
N VAL A 413 -5.26 -9.74 -35.82
CA VAL A 413 -6.43 -9.67 -34.95
C VAL A 413 -7.50 -8.80 -35.60
N ALA A 414 -8.73 -8.82 -35.10
CA ALA A 414 -9.84 -8.11 -35.72
C ALA A 414 -9.87 -6.60 -35.45
N HIS A 415 -9.07 -6.10 -34.50
CA HIS A 415 -9.06 -4.69 -34.09
C HIS A 415 -7.75 -4.00 -34.49
N GLU A 416 -7.86 -2.70 -34.71
CA GLU A 416 -6.72 -1.83 -34.97
C GLU A 416 -6.42 -0.96 -33.74
N PHE A 417 -5.16 -0.57 -33.58
CA PHE A 417 -4.75 0.49 -32.67
C PHE A 417 -4.51 1.79 -33.46
N ASP A 418 -5.47 2.69 -33.40
CA ASP A 418 -5.35 4.00 -34.05
C ASP A 418 -4.69 5.00 -33.10
N ILE A 419 -3.41 5.33 -33.32
CA ILE A 419 -2.62 6.24 -32.47
C ILE A 419 -3.30 7.61 -32.37
N PHE A 420 -3.73 8.18 -33.48
CA PHE A 420 -4.35 9.51 -33.49
C PHE A 420 -5.75 9.50 -32.90
N GLY A 421 -6.54 8.47 -33.18
CA GLY A 421 -7.84 8.26 -32.53
C GLY A 421 -7.74 8.05 -31.05
N GLN A 422 -6.69 7.38 -30.56
CA GLN A 422 -6.44 7.23 -29.11
C GLN A 422 -6.10 8.57 -28.44
N MET A 423 -5.34 9.45 -29.12
CA MET A 423 -5.08 10.81 -28.59
C MET A 423 -6.39 11.59 -28.41
N GLU A 424 -7.28 11.58 -29.42
CA GLU A 424 -8.59 12.22 -29.34
C GLU A 424 -9.46 11.61 -28.26
N PHE A 425 -9.47 10.27 -28.17
CA PHE A 425 -10.24 9.56 -27.14
C PHE A 425 -9.78 9.95 -25.72
N TYR A 426 -8.47 9.99 -25.45
CA TYR A 426 -7.96 10.37 -24.13
C TYR A 426 -8.33 11.81 -23.76
N GLU A 427 -8.39 12.72 -24.72
CA GLU A 427 -8.88 14.09 -24.47
C GLU A 427 -10.36 14.13 -24.04
N THR A 428 -11.19 13.21 -24.55
CA THR A 428 -12.60 13.13 -24.11
C THR A 428 -12.74 12.76 -22.63
N LEU A 429 -11.74 12.06 -22.08
CA LEU A 429 -11.73 11.66 -20.68
C LEU A 429 -11.40 12.82 -19.72
N TRP A 430 -10.98 13.97 -20.23
CA TRP A 430 -10.70 15.15 -19.39
C TRP A 430 -11.96 15.91 -18.96
N ASP A 431 -13.13 15.50 -19.44
CA ASP A 431 -14.44 16.11 -19.12
C ASP A 431 -14.43 17.64 -19.24
N GLY A 432 -13.83 18.15 -20.30
CA GLY A 432 -13.71 19.59 -20.57
C GLY A 432 -12.66 20.33 -19.73
N THR A 433 -11.91 19.64 -18.89
CA THR A 433 -10.80 20.24 -18.12
C THR A 433 -9.63 20.55 -19.06
N PRO A 434 -9.11 21.80 -19.12
CA PRO A 434 -7.99 22.12 -19.99
C PRO A 434 -6.69 21.46 -19.53
N SER A 435 -5.77 21.20 -20.46
CA SER A 435 -4.44 20.71 -20.14
C SER A 435 -3.69 21.67 -19.21
N VAL A 436 -2.91 21.12 -18.28
CA VAL A 436 -2.00 21.89 -17.40
C VAL A 436 -0.80 22.46 -18.16
N TYR A 437 -0.48 21.93 -19.34
CA TYR A 437 0.63 22.40 -20.18
C TYR A 437 0.18 23.56 -21.08
N LYS A 438 0.85 24.70 -20.95
CA LYS A 438 0.51 25.94 -21.67
C LYS A 438 0.67 25.85 -23.19
N ASP A 439 1.52 24.97 -23.66
CA ASP A 439 1.86 24.76 -25.07
C ASP A 439 1.18 23.53 -25.68
N TYR A 440 0.22 22.94 -24.98
CA TYR A 440 -0.45 21.71 -25.38
C TYR A 440 -1.03 21.78 -26.80
N GLU A 441 -1.84 22.79 -27.11
CA GLU A 441 -2.48 22.97 -28.43
C GLU A 441 -1.45 23.09 -29.54
N LYS A 442 -0.36 23.81 -29.29
CA LYS A 442 0.74 23.96 -30.26
C LYS A 442 1.44 22.63 -30.49
N THR A 443 1.74 21.91 -29.41
CA THR A 443 2.41 20.59 -29.49
C THR A 443 1.52 19.58 -30.20
N LYS A 444 0.23 19.55 -29.89
CA LYS A 444 -0.77 18.73 -30.58
C LYS A 444 -0.79 19.01 -32.08
N ALA A 445 -0.89 20.29 -32.47
CA ALA A 445 -0.89 20.68 -33.87
C ALA A 445 0.39 20.23 -34.61
N ASN A 446 1.56 20.33 -33.97
CA ASN A 446 2.82 19.84 -34.53
C ASN A 446 2.79 18.31 -34.74
N VAL A 447 2.32 17.55 -33.74
CA VAL A 447 2.19 16.08 -33.85
C VAL A 447 1.23 15.70 -34.98
N TRP A 448 0.07 16.35 -35.08
CA TRP A 448 -0.90 16.12 -36.14
C TRP A 448 -0.35 16.45 -37.55
N SER A 449 0.59 17.38 -37.65
CA SER A 449 1.24 17.72 -38.93
C SER A 449 2.10 16.57 -39.49
N LEU A 450 2.47 15.58 -38.65
CA LEU A 450 3.24 14.40 -39.06
C LEU A 450 2.37 13.31 -39.70
N LYS A 451 1.05 13.32 -39.40
CA LYS A 451 0.11 12.30 -39.87
C LYS A 451 0.12 12.10 -41.41
N PRO A 452 0.10 13.15 -42.27
CA PRO A 452 0.14 12.95 -43.73
C PRO A 452 1.38 12.20 -44.21
N TYR A 453 2.55 12.42 -43.57
CA TYR A 453 3.76 11.68 -43.89
C TYR A 453 3.67 10.22 -43.46
N ILE A 454 3.17 9.96 -42.26
CA ILE A 454 2.97 8.61 -41.74
C ILE A 454 2.02 7.84 -42.66
N ASP A 455 0.86 8.42 -43.02
CA ASP A 455 -0.16 7.79 -43.87
C ASP A 455 0.38 7.48 -45.26
N ALA A 456 1.18 8.39 -45.85
CA ALA A 456 1.78 8.21 -47.18
C ALA A 456 2.86 7.10 -47.20
N HIS A 457 3.47 6.77 -46.09
CA HIS A 457 4.52 5.75 -45.97
C HIS A 457 4.10 4.56 -45.07
N ALA A 458 2.79 4.45 -44.80
CA ALA A 458 2.25 3.31 -44.02
C ALA A 458 2.49 2.00 -44.76
N GLY A 459 3.02 1.01 -44.04
CA GLY A 459 3.20 -0.36 -44.52
C GLY A 459 1.98 -1.23 -44.28
N GLU A 460 2.15 -2.55 -44.48
CA GLU A 460 1.12 -3.53 -44.06
C GLU A 460 0.95 -3.47 -42.55
N LYS A 461 -0.30 -3.26 -42.10
CA LYS A 461 -0.63 -3.40 -40.66
C LYS A 461 -0.61 -4.87 -40.27
N ILE A 462 0.10 -5.18 -39.22
CA ILE A 462 0.19 -6.50 -38.61
C ILE A 462 -0.11 -6.37 -37.11
N LEU A 463 -0.26 -7.49 -36.41
CA LEU A 463 -0.31 -7.45 -34.96
C LEU A 463 0.98 -6.84 -34.41
N THR A 464 0.85 -5.75 -33.70
CA THR A 464 1.92 -4.92 -33.14
C THR A 464 1.69 -4.82 -31.64
N HIS A 465 2.74 -4.81 -30.83
CA HIS A 465 2.63 -4.81 -29.38
C HIS A 465 2.13 -3.47 -28.82
N ILE A 466 2.52 -2.38 -29.46
CA ILE A 466 2.22 -0.98 -29.12
C ILE A 466 3.00 -0.49 -27.92
N ASP A 467 3.14 -1.28 -26.88
CA ASP A 467 3.89 -0.97 -25.65
C ASP A 467 5.20 -1.78 -25.52
N ALA A 468 5.97 -1.88 -26.63
CA ALA A 468 7.24 -2.61 -26.69
C ALA A 468 8.38 -1.86 -26.00
N VAL A 469 8.18 -1.51 -24.72
CA VAL A 469 9.15 -0.80 -23.87
C VAL A 469 10.17 -1.77 -23.26
N PRO A 470 11.38 -1.32 -22.84
CA PRO A 470 12.42 -2.19 -22.29
C PRO A 470 11.95 -3.08 -21.14
N ASP A 471 11.10 -2.56 -20.24
CA ASP A 471 10.59 -3.29 -19.07
C ASP A 471 9.70 -4.48 -19.44
N ASN A 472 9.12 -4.49 -20.65
CA ASN A 472 8.27 -5.55 -21.16
C ASN A 472 9.07 -6.68 -21.84
N PHE A 473 10.39 -6.55 -22.04
CA PHE A 473 11.27 -7.62 -22.54
C PHE A 473 11.94 -8.34 -21.37
N LEU A 474 11.52 -9.58 -21.12
CA LEU A 474 12.06 -10.44 -20.07
C LEU A 474 13.06 -11.44 -20.63
N PHE A 475 14.27 -11.42 -20.11
CA PHE A 475 15.32 -12.39 -20.39
C PHE A 475 15.22 -13.54 -19.41
N VAL A 476 14.94 -14.75 -19.92
CA VAL A 476 14.67 -15.95 -19.14
C VAL A 476 15.68 -17.03 -19.49
N GLN A 477 16.23 -17.72 -18.49
CA GLN A 477 17.07 -18.90 -18.73
C GLN A 477 16.19 -20.17 -18.81
N LYS A 478 16.08 -20.77 -19.98
CA LYS A 478 15.33 -22.02 -20.18
C LYS A 478 16.22 -23.08 -20.81
N ASN A 479 16.42 -24.22 -20.13
CA ASN A 479 17.26 -25.33 -20.61
C ASN A 479 18.68 -24.89 -21.01
N GLY A 480 19.29 -23.97 -20.25
CA GLY A 480 20.66 -23.48 -20.50
C GLY A 480 20.76 -22.50 -21.68
N LYS A 481 19.66 -22.05 -22.26
CA LYS A 481 19.58 -21.01 -23.28
C LYS A 481 18.83 -19.79 -22.77
N GLU A 482 19.31 -18.61 -23.14
CA GLU A 482 18.61 -17.36 -22.90
C GLU A 482 17.50 -17.20 -23.94
N GLU A 483 16.27 -17.05 -23.49
CA GLU A 483 15.09 -16.73 -24.30
C GLU A 483 14.54 -15.36 -23.90
N ILE A 484 13.90 -14.66 -24.83
CA ILE A 484 13.25 -13.38 -24.56
C ILE A 484 11.74 -13.55 -24.69
N ARG A 485 11.03 -13.13 -23.63
CA ARG A 485 9.57 -13.05 -23.58
C ARG A 485 9.16 -11.59 -23.63
N LEU A 486 8.15 -11.28 -24.42
CA LEU A 486 7.52 -9.97 -24.48
C LEU A 486 6.17 -10.05 -23.77
N ILE A 487 6.02 -9.31 -22.68
CA ILE A 487 4.85 -9.35 -21.81
C ILE A 487 4.01 -8.08 -21.93
N ASP A 488 2.82 -8.09 -21.37
CA ASP A 488 1.89 -6.94 -21.26
C ASP A 488 1.30 -6.44 -22.57
N TRP A 489 0.49 -7.30 -23.19
CA TRP A 489 -0.13 -7.09 -24.51
C TRP A 489 -1.46 -6.33 -24.46
N GLU A 490 -1.73 -5.56 -23.44
CA GLU A 490 -3.05 -4.95 -23.20
C GLU A 490 -3.42 -3.84 -24.21
N TYR A 491 -2.44 -3.26 -24.91
CA TYR A 491 -2.63 -2.27 -25.96
C TYR A 491 -2.46 -2.82 -27.39
N ALA A 492 -2.05 -4.07 -27.51
CA ALA A 492 -1.70 -4.64 -28.80
C ALA A 492 -2.88 -4.66 -29.78
N GLY A 493 -2.59 -4.40 -31.06
CA GLY A 493 -3.58 -4.34 -32.14
C GLY A 493 -2.93 -4.27 -33.51
N MET A 494 -3.74 -4.23 -34.56
CA MET A 494 -3.24 -4.08 -35.92
C MET A 494 -2.68 -2.68 -36.13
N GLN A 495 -1.38 -2.56 -36.40
CA GLN A 495 -0.69 -1.29 -36.64
C GLN A 495 0.57 -1.51 -37.49
N ASP A 496 1.22 -0.42 -37.89
CA ASP A 496 2.56 -0.42 -38.49
C ASP A 496 3.58 -0.93 -37.45
N PRO A 497 4.34 -2.00 -37.71
CA PRO A 497 5.27 -2.59 -36.76
C PRO A 497 6.38 -1.63 -36.29
N HIS A 498 6.64 -0.55 -37.03
CA HIS A 498 7.66 0.43 -36.68
C HIS A 498 7.27 1.28 -35.44
N VAL A 499 6.00 1.23 -35.01
CA VAL A 499 5.54 1.83 -33.76
C VAL A 499 6.26 1.19 -32.57
N ASP A 500 6.45 -0.13 -32.57
CA ASP A 500 7.14 -0.84 -31.48
C ASP A 500 8.62 -0.39 -31.35
N ILE A 501 9.27 -0.09 -32.49
CA ILE A 501 10.64 0.46 -32.51
C ILE A 501 10.66 1.85 -31.86
N ALA A 502 9.67 2.69 -32.21
CA ALA A 502 9.55 4.04 -31.66
C ALA A 502 9.28 4.01 -30.15
N MET A 503 8.39 3.15 -29.68
CA MET A 503 8.05 3.02 -28.25
C MET A 503 9.26 2.62 -27.42
N PHE A 504 10.09 1.68 -27.92
CA PHE A 504 11.34 1.33 -27.23
C PHE A 504 12.27 2.55 -27.09
N CYS A 505 12.40 3.37 -28.16
CA CYS A 505 13.23 4.57 -28.13
C CYS A 505 12.72 5.63 -27.16
N ILE A 506 11.39 5.87 -27.13
CA ILE A 506 10.74 6.88 -26.28
C ILE A 506 10.99 6.56 -24.80
N TYR A 507 10.68 5.35 -24.38
CA TYR A 507 10.82 4.95 -22.98
C TYR A 507 12.27 4.80 -22.52
N SER A 508 13.18 4.50 -23.45
CA SER A 508 14.63 4.52 -23.19
C SER A 508 15.23 5.92 -23.14
N LEU A 509 14.46 6.97 -23.44
CA LEU A 509 14.93 8.36 -23.56
C LEU A 509 16.14 8.52 -24.51
N TYR A 510 16.13 7.79 -25.63
CA TYR A 510 17.27 7.72 -26.54
C TYR A 510 17.48 9.05 -27.31
N ASN A 511 18.74 9.45 -27.38
CA ASN A 511 19.17 10.51 -28.30
C ASN A 511 19.24 9.98 -29.74
N LYS A 512 19.39 10.91 -30.71
CA LYS A 512 19.44 10.58 -32.14
C LYS A 512 20.42 9.45 -32.49
N ARG A 513 21.64 9.46 -31.91
CA ARG A 513 22.64 8.42 -32.19
C ARG A 513 22.21 7.04 -31.68
N GLN A 514 21.56 6.98 -30.53
CA GLN A 514 21.05 5.75 -29.96
C GLN A 514 19.85 5.22 -30.75
N VAL A 515 18.94 6.12 -31.21
CA VAL A 515 17.84 5.77 -32.12
C VAL A 515 18.37 5.17 -33.41
N ASP A 516 19.35 5.81 -34.08
CA ASP A 516 19.94 5.31 -35.33
C ASP A 516 20.60 3.92 -35.11
N ARG A 517 21.25 3.69 -33.97
CA ARG A 517 21.82 2.36 -33.61
C ARG A 517 20.75 1.31 -33.40
N LEU A 518 19.64 1.65 -32.78
CA LEU A 518 18.52 0.73 -32.56
C LEU A 518 17.85 0.38 -33.90
N ILE A 519 17.60 1.36 -34.76
CA ILE A 519 17.08 1.13 -36.11
C ILE A 519 18.00 0.17 -36.87
N ALA A 520 19.32 0.35 -36.82
CA ALA A 520 20.28 -0.55 -37.46
C ALA A 520 20.27 -1.97 -36.83
N ALA A 521 19.96 -2.11 -35.55
CA ALA A 521 19.81 -3.43 -34.91
C ALA A 521 18.54 -4.16 -35.39
N TYR A 522 17.47 -3.42 -35.67
CA TYR A 522 16.24 -3.99 -36.22
C TYR A 522 16.36 -4.29 -37.72
N PHE A 523 16.88 -3.37 -38.55
CA PHE A 523 17.04 -3.52 -40.01
C PHE A 523 18.47 -3.97 -40.35
N THR A 524 18.72 -5.28 -40.31
CA THR A 524 20.07 -5.84 -40.53
C THR A 524 20.60 -5.63 -41.95
N ASP A 525 19.69 -5.50 -42.94
CA ASP A 525 20.02 -5.30 -44.36
C ASP A 525 19.98 -3.82 -44.76
N GLY A 526 19.84 -2.95 -43.77
CA GLY A 526 19.73 -1.50 -43.96
C GLY A 526 18.29 -0.99 -43.90
N CYS A 527 18.14 0.29 -43.57
CA CYS A 527 16.86 1.00 -43.50
C CYS A 527 16.87 2.18 -44.48
N ASP A 528 15.89 2.23 -45.36
CA ASP A 528 15.75 3.37 -46.28
C ASP A 528 15.36 4.66 -45.55
N ASP A 529 15.60 5.81 -46.17
CA ASP A 529 15.41 7.11 -45.54
C ASP A 529 13.93 7.39 -45.23
N ALA A 530 12.98 6.94 -46.04
CA ALA A 530 11.56 7.15 -45.83
C ALA A 530 11.07 6.38 -44.60
N THR A 531 11.46 5.12 -44.49
CA THR A 531 11.19 4.29 -43.29
C THR A 531 11.82 4.88 -42.03
N ARG A 532 13.06 5.33 -42.11
CA ARG A 532 13.77 5.99 -41.00
C ARG A 532 13.03 7.24 -40.53
N ILE A 533 12.65 8.12 -41.44
CA ILE A 533 11.89 9.35 -41.12
C ILE A 533 10.55 8.99 -40.50
N LYS A 534 9.84 7.97 -41.02
CA LYS A 534 8.58 7.51 -40.44
C LYS A 534 8.74 7.06 -38.98
N ILE A 535 9.80 6.32 -38.64
CA ILE A 535 10.09 5.93 -37.26
C ILE A 535 10.29 7.18 -36.39
N TYR A 536 11.03 8.18 -36.87
CA TYR A 536 11.19 9.45 -36.17
C TYR A 536 9.85 10.19 -35.97
N CYS A 537 8.94 10.11 -36.95
CA CYS A 537 7.58 10.66 -36.80
C CYS A 537 6.79 9.94 -35.68
N TYR A 538 6.96 8.63 -35.54
CA TYR A 538 6.34 7.90 -34.43
C TYR A 538 6.99 8.20 -33.05
N ILE A 539 8.26 8.56 -33.02
CA ILE A 539 8.96 8.97 -31.78
C ILE A 539 8.49 10.36 -31.30
N ALA A 540 8.15 11.26 -32.24
CA ALA A 540 7.72 12.62 -31.94
C ALA A 540 6.32 12.68 -31.32
#